data_1a246178aea708d929e58f5d0dd0f3ab
#
_entry.id   1a246178aea708d929e58f5d0dd0f3ab
#
_cell.length_a   1.000
_cell.length_b   1.000
_cell.length_c   1.000
_cell.angle_alpha   90.00
_cell.angle_beta   90.00
_cell.angle_gamma   90.00
#
_symmetry.space_group_name_H-M   'P 1'
#
loop_
_entity.id
_entity.type
_entity.pdbx_description
1 polymer ?
#
loop_
_entity_poly.entity_id
_entity_poly.type
_entity_poly.pdbx_seq_one_letter_code
_entity_poly.pdbx_strand_id
1 'polypeptide(L)'
;HPATREYSMKRLRRFLETHEYVDVVRFTTFFHQFTLIFDEMAREKYVDWYGYSASVSPYILEQFEKEVGYPFRPEYIIDQGYMNNTYRIPSREFRDFQAFQRRDVALLAKEMVDIVHEYGKEAMMFMGDHWIGMEPFMDEFAQIGLDAVVGSVGNGATLRLFSDIKHVKYTEGRFLPYFFPDTFHEGGDPVKEAKVNWVTARR
;
A
#
# COMPACT_ATOMS: atom_id res chain seq x y z
N HIS A 1 -6.79 13.61 -6.87
CA HIS A 1 -7.57 14.61 -7.64
C HIS A 1 -8.47 13.89 -8.65
N PRO A 2 -9.73 14.32 -8.87
CA PRO A 2 -10.69 13.62 -9.75
C PRO A 2 -10.15 13.38 -11.17
N ALA A 3 -9.56 14.38 -11.80
CA ALA A 3 -9.02 14.27 -13.15
C ALA A 3 -7.90 13.21 -13.25
N THR A 4 -7.04 13.10 -12.24
CA THR A 4 -5.98 12.08 -12.19
C THR A 4 -6.59 10.69 -12.02
N ARG A 5 -7.61 10.56 -11.17
CA ARG A 5 -8.36 9.31 -10.97
C ARG A 5 -9.00 8.87 -12.28
N GLU A 6 -9.75 9.75 -12.92
CA GLU A 6 -10.38 9.46 -14.22
C GLU A 6 -9.35 9.04 -15.29
N TYR A 7 -8.24 9.75 -15.39
CA TYR A 7 -7.16 9.42 -16.31
C TYR A 7 -6.58 8.03 -16.04
N SER A 8 -6.35 7.68 -14.75
CA SER A 8 -5.84 6.37 -14.37
C SER A 8 -6.80 5.24 -14.75
N MET A 9 -8.11 5.44 -14.52
CA MET A 9 -9.14 4.46 -14.91
C MET A 9 -9.21 4.26 -16.43
N LYS A 10 -9.16 5.34 -17.21
CA LYS A 10 -9.10 5.27 -18.67
C LYS A 10 -7.85 4.53 -19.17
N ARG A 11 -6.71 4.77 -18.55
CA ARG A 11 -5.47 4.06 -18.89
C ARG A 11 -5.53 2.58 -18.58
N LEU A 12 -6.10 2.22 -17.43
CA LEU A 12 -6.28 0.82 -17.04
C LEU A 12 -7.19 0.09 -18.06
N ARG A 13 -8.34 0.66 -18.40
CA ARG A 13 -9.23 0.10 -19.41
C ARG A 13 -8.53 -0.10 -20.74
N ARG A 14 -7.83 0.91 -21.26
CA ARG A 14 -7.08 0.79 -22.51
C ARG A 14 -5.99 -0.28 -22.44
N PHE A 15 -5.32 -0.43 -21.31
CA PHE A 15 -4.34 -1.50 -21.10
C PHE A 15 -5.01 -2.87 -21.23
N LEU A 16 -6.12 -3.08 -20.55
CA LEU A 16 -6.86 -4.34 -20.57
C LEU A 16 -7.40 -4.69 -21.97
N GLU A 17 -7.88 -3.69 -22.71
CA GLU A 17 -8.35 -3.84 -24.10
C GLU A 17 -7.23 -4.28 -25.07
N THR A 18 -6.01 -3.80 -24.83
CA THR A 18 -4.89 -4.05 -25.75
C THR A 18 -3.99 -5.22 -25.35
N HIS A 19 -4.22 -5.81 -24.16
CA HIS A 19 -3.40 -6.89 -23.62
C HIS A 19 -4.29 -8.06 -23.16
N GLU A 20 -4.99 -8.67 -24.11
CA GLU A 20 -5.93 -9.77 -23.85
C GLU A 20 -5.28 -10.98 -23.19
N TYR A 21 -3.98 -11.20 -23.45
CA TYR A 21 -3.18 -12.30 -22.92
C TYR A 21 -2.83 -12.17 -21.42
N VAL A 22 -3.14 -11.03 -20.79
CA VAL A 22 -2.93 -10.83 -19.35
C VAL A 22 -4.07 -11.48 -18.59
N ASP A 23 -3.78 -12.42 -17.71
CA ASP A 23 -4.79 -13.07 -16.85
C ASP A 23 -4.93 -12.37 -15.49
N VAL A 24 -3.83 -11.85 -14.95
CA VAL A 24 -3.77 -11.22 -13.63
C VAL A 24 -3.16 -9.84 -13.72
N VAL A 25 -3.85 -8.84 -13.21
CA VAL A 25 -3.31 -7.48 -13.04
C VAL A 25 -2.82 -7.31 -11.62
N ARG A 26 -1.52 -7.13 -11.47
CA ARG A 26 -0.91 -6.85 -10.18
C ARG A 26 -0.70 -5.37 -9.99
N PHE A 27 -1.39 -4.82 -9.02
CA PHE A 27 -1.15 -3.46 -8.53
C PHE A 27 0.01 -3.45 -7.54
N THR A 28 0.81 -2.41 -7.59
CA THR A 28 1.67 -2.04 -6.48
C THR A 28 0.80 -1.36 -5.44
N THR A 29 1.20 -1.26 -4.22
CA THR A 29 0.41 -0.76 -3.10
C THR A 29 -0.44 0.47 -3.42
N PHE A 30 -1.70 0.46 -3.01
CA PHE A 30 -2.54 1.66 -2.97
C PHE A 30 -2.35 2.34 -1.63
N PHE A 31 -2.01 3.62 -1.62
CA PHE A 31 -1.88 4.41 -0.40
C PHE A 31 -1.88 5.91 -0.72
N HIS A 32 -2.16 6.73 0.27
CA HIS A 32 -1.95 8.16 0.19
C HIS A 32 -0.47 8.47 0.39
N GLN A 33 0.19 8.87 -0.66
CA GLN A 33 1.58 9.27 -0.59
C GLN A 33 1.71 10.78 -0.42
N PHE A 34 2.46 11.20 0.58
CA PHE A 34 2.62 12.60 0.90
C PHE A 34 3.54 13.31 -0.11
N THR A 35 4.77 12.87 -0.24
CA THR A 35 5.73 13.49 -1.17
C THR A 35 6.91 12.55 -1.42
N LEU A 36 7.37 12.51 -2.65
CA LEU A 36 8.70 12.04 -2.98
C LEU A 36 9.65 13.22 -2.86
N ILE A 37 10.67 13.10 -2.03
CA ILE A 37 11.74 14.09 -1.92
C ILE A 37 12.98 13.50 -2.58
N PHE A 38 13.53 14.25 -3.53
CA PHE A 38 14.82 13.93 -4.12
C PHE A 38 15.90 14.75 -3.43
N ASP A 39 16.95 14.10 -2.97
CA ASP A 39 18.13 14.78 -2.47
C ASP A 39 19.02 15.26 -3.64
N GLU A 40 20.14 15.92 -3.33
CA GLU A 40 21.08 16.45 -4.32
C GLU A 40 21.68 15.37 -5.23
N MET A 41 21.59 14.10 -4.82
CA MET A 41 22.04 12.94 -5.60
C MET A 41 20.89 12.26 -6.36
N ALA A 42 19.74 12.91 -6.47
CA ALA A 42 18.51 12.38 -7.09
C ALA A 42 18.01 11.06 -6.44
N ARG A 43 18.31 10.84 -5.16
CA ARG A 43 17.81 9.69 -4.43
C ARG A 43 16.42 9.99 -3.89
N GLU A 44 15.50 9.06 -4.09
CA GLU A 44 14.16 9.17 -3.54
C GLU A 44 14.20 9.06 -2.01
N LYS A 45 13.48 9.96 -1.36
CA LYS A 45 13.11 9.84 0.06
C LYS A 45 11.61 9.88 0.18
N TYR A 46 11.07 8.81 0.72
CA TYR A 46 9.65 8.76 1.07
C TYR A 46 9.46 9.44 2.41
N VAL A 47 8.58 10.42 2.48
CA VAL A 47 8.22 11.11 3.71
C VAL A 47 7.14 10.34 4.50
N ASP A 48 6.67 9.25 3.95
CA ASP A 48 5.65 8.36 4.51
C ASP A 48 6.16 7.37 5.56
N TRP A 49 7.46 7.34 5.83
CA TRP A 49 8.15 6.36 6.66
C TRP A 49 7.59 6.16 8.07
N TYR A 50 6.82 7.10 8.59
CA TYR A 50 6.22 7.00 9.93
C TYR A 50 4.70 7.20 9.92
N GLY A 51 4.02 6.80 8.87
CA GLY A 51 2.58 7.02 8.75
C GLY A 51 2.21 8.44 8.32
N TYR A 52 3.14 9.15 7.73
CA TYR A 52 2.90 10.45 7.12
C TYR A 52 2.35 10.39 5.70
N SER A 53 2.06 9.20 5.23
CA SER A 53 1.42 9.00 3.93
C SER A 53 0.07 9.70 3.91
N ALA A 54 0.03 10.83 3.25
CA ALA A 54 -1.20 11.61 3.15
C ALA A 54 -1.23 12.38 1.84
N SER A 55 -2.39 12.41 1.21
CA SER A 55 -2.66 13.40 0.20
C SER A 55 -3.13 14.68 0.88
N VAL A 56 -2.48 15.78 0.56
CA VAL A 56 -2.83 17.12 1.06
C VAL A 56 -3.25 18.04 -0.08
N SER A 57 -3.77 17.48 -1.17
CA SER A 57 -4.34 18.29 -2.23
C SER A 57 -5.61 19.03 -1.74
N PRO A 58 -5.91 20.22 -2.25
CA PRO A 58 -7.12 20.94 -1.85
C PRO A 58 -8.40 20.10 -1.96
N TYR A 59 -8.48 19.27 -2.97
CA TYR A 59 -9.61 18.35 -3.15
C TYR A 59 -9.74 17.38 -1.97
N ILE A 60 -8.65 16.72 -1.55
CA ILE A 60 -8.73 15.72 -0.48
C ILE A 60 -9.01 16.37 0.88
N LEU A 61 -8.48 17.57 1.10
CA LEU A 61 -8.76 18.35 2.31
C LEU A 61 -10.24 18.71 2.41
N GLU A 62 -10.85 19.12 1.28
CA GLU A 62 -12.28 19.37 1.19
C GLU A 62 -13.12 18.12 1.43
N GLN A 63 -12.69 16.95 0.91
CA GLN A 63 -13.39 15.68 1.16
C GLN A 63 -13.30 15.27 2.63
N PHE A 64 -12.13 15.44 3.25
CA PHE A 64 -11.97 15.21 4.68
C PHE A 64 -12.94 16.05 5.51
N GLU A 65 -12.99 17.36 5.26
CA GLU A 65 -13.89 18.27 5.97
C GLU A 65 -15.36 17.90 5.78
N LYS A 66 -15.76 17.54 4.57
CA LYS A 66 -17.14 17.09 4.28
C LYS A 66 -17.53 15.82 5.04
N GLU A 67 -16.61 14.89 5.16
CA GLU A 67 -16.86 13.59 5.79
C GLU A 67 -16.79 13.67 7.32
N VAL A 68 -15.81 14.40 7.84
CA VAL A 68 -15.50 14.43 9.27
C VAL A 68 -16.20 15.58 10.00
N GLY A 69 -16.56 16.64 9.28
CA GLY A 69 -17.30 17.79 9.81
C GLY A 69 -16.44 18.91 10.40
N TYR A 70 -15.12 18.86 10.20
CA TYR A 70 -14.19 19.93 10.61
C TYR A 70 -12.98 19.99 9.67
N PRO A 71 -12.33 21.18 9.55
CA PRO A 71 -11.23 21.38 8.64
C PRO A 71 -9.99 20.57 9.04
N PHE A 72 -9.27 20.09 8.04
CA PHE A 72 -8.01 19.40 8.24
C PHE A 72 -6.92 20.33 8.80
N ARG A 73 -6.07 19.74 9.67
CA ARG A 73 -4.87 20.39 10.17
C ARG A 73 -3.66 19.47 10.05
N PRO A 74 -2.46 19.99 9.76
CA PRO A 74 -1.25 19.18 9.67
C PRO A 74 -0.96 18.35 10.93
N GLU A 75 -1.35 18.86 12.10
CA GLU A 75 -1.19 18.19 13.38
C GLU A 75 -1.92 16.84 13.46
N TYR A 76 -2.97 16.65 12.64
CA TYR A 76 -3.71 15.40 12.58
C TYR A 76 -2.90 14.28 11.92
N ILE A 77 -1.96 14.59 11.02
CA ILE A 77 -1.05 13.61 10.41
C ILE A 77 -0.05 13.09 11.45
N ILE A 78 0.49 14.00 12.25
CA ILE A 78 1.57 13.68 13.19
C ILE A 78 1.08 13.42 14.61
N ASP A 79 -0.24 13.33 14.80
CA ASP A 79 -0.89 13.15 16.11
C ASP A 79 -0.30 14.09 17.17
N GLN A 80 -0.28 15.39 16.85
CA GLN A 80 0.27 16.45 17.69
C GLN A 80 1.76 16.27 18.06
N GLY A 81 2.53 15.65 17.17
CA GLY A 81 3.96 15.41 17.36
C GLY A 81 4.31 14.08 18.03
N TYR A 82 3.32 13.23 18.33
CA TYR A 82 3.59 11.92 18.94
C TYR A 82 3.86 10.82 17.89
N MET A 83 3.65 11.09 16.63
CA MET A 83 4.08 10.26 15.51
C MET A 83 3.68 8.79 15.63
N ASN A 84 2.41 8.53 15.94
CA ASN A 84 1.91 7.17 16.12
C ASN A 84 2.68 6.37 17.19
N ASN A 85 2.97 7.00 18.30
CA ASN A 85 3.67 6.38 19.43
C ASN A 85 2.82 5.25 20.03
N THR A 86 3.37 4.04 20.08
CA THR A 86 2.69 2.84 20.59
C THR A 86 2.29 2.90 22.06
N TYR A 87 2.88 3.81 22.82
CA TYR A 87 2.60 3.99 24.27
C TYR A 87 1.55 5.06 24.56
N ARG A 88 0.97 5.64 23.52
CA ARG A 88 -0.04 6.69 23.66
C ARG A 88 -1.31 6.32 22.92
N ILE A 89 -2.45 6.64 23.52
CA ILE A 89 -3.74 6.56 22.85
C ILE A 89 -3.78 7.66 21.77
N PRO A 90 -3.97 7.33 20.50
CA PRO A 90 -4.08 8.31 19.42
C PRO A 90 -5.19 9.32 19.68
N SER A 91 -4.99 10.57 19.25
CA SER A 91 -6.04 11.59 19.32
C SER A 91 -7.26 11.18 18.47
N ARG A 92 -8.40 11.80 18.75
CA ARG A 92 -9.61 11.60 17.94
C ARG A 92 -9.35 11.99 16.48
N GLU A 93 -8.74 13.15 16.29
CA GLU A 93 -8.45 13.72 14.98
C GLU A 93 -7.52 12.84 14.15
N PHE A 94 -6.50 12.26 14.78
CA PHE A 94 -5.61 11.30 14.11
C PHE A 94 -6.37 10.02 13.68
N ARG A 95 -7.24 9.51 14.54
CA ARG A 95 -8.08 8.34 14.20
C ARG A 95 -9.07 8.63 13.08
N ASP A 96 -9.71 9.81 13.12
CA ASP A 96 -10.62 10.24 12.07
C ASP A 96 -9.87 10.41 10.74
N PHE A 97 -8.66 10.96 10.77
CA PHE A 97 -7.80 11.07 9.59
C PHE A 97 -7.40 9.69 9.03
N GLN A 98 -6.99 8.75 9.87
CA GLN A 98 -6.66 7.39 9.43
C GLN A 98 -7.90 6.67 8.84
N ALA A 99 -9.04 6.80 9.48
CA ALA A 99 -10.28 6.21 8.99
C ALA A 99 -10.71 6.79 7.64
N PHE A 100 -10.58 8.10 7.47
CA PHE A 100 -10.80 8.76 6.19
C PHE A 100 -9.86 8.21 5.10
N GLN A 101 -8.56 8.12 5.39
CA GLN A 101 -7.58 7.57 4.43
C GLN A 101 -7.91 6.13 4.03
N ARG A 102 -8.26 5.25 4.98
CA ARG A 102 -8.63 3.87 4.67
C ARG A 102 -9.81 3.81 3.72
N ARG A 103 -10.86 4.59 3.98
CA ARG A 103 -12.05 4.60 3.12
C ARG A 103 -11.74 5.11 1.71
N ASP A 104 -11.02 6.23 1.59
CA ASP A 104 -10.70 6.81 0.29
C ASP A 104 -9.80 5.89 -0.55
N VAL A 105 -8.79 5.29 0.07
CA VAL A 105 -7.89 4.33 -0.60
C VAL A 105 -8.65 3.05 -0.99
N ALA A 106 -9.49 2.51 -0.10
CA ALA A 106 -10.28 1.33 -0.40
C ALA A 106 -11.27 1.56 -1.55
N LEU A 107 -11.90 2.73 -1.61
CA LEU A 107 -12.78 3.11 -2.72
C LEU A 107 -12.03 3.24 -4.04
N LEU A 108 -10.84 3.83 -4.03
CA LEU A 108 -10.00 3.90 -5.23
C LEU A 108 -9.55 2.50 -5.69
N ALA A 109 -9.11 1.67 -4.75
CA ALA A 109 -8.69 0.31 -5.05
C ALA A 109 -9.85 -0.51 -5.61
N LYS A 110 -11.03 -0.41 -4.99
CA LYS A 110 -12.23 -1.09 -5.47
C LYS A 110 -12.59 -0.72 -6.90
N GLU A 111 -12.59 0.57 -7.23
CA GLU A 111 -12.89 1.02 -8.60
C GLU A 111 -11.93 0.44 -9.63
N MET A 112 -10.64 0.35 -9.30
CA MET A 112 -9.64 -0.26 -10.19
C MET A 112 -9.80 -1.77 -10.30
N VAL A 113 -10.11 -2.45 -9.20
CA VAL A 113 -10.37 -3.91 -9.17
C VAL A 113 -11.64 -4.24 -9.96
N ASP A 114 -12.71 -3.48 -9.78
CA ASP A 114 -13.96 -3.65 -10.52
C ASP A 114 -13.69 -3.56 -12.05
N ILE A 115 -12.87 -2.60 -12.49
CA ILE A 115 -12.47 -2.49 -13.90
C ILE A 115 -11.75 -3.76 -14.36
N VAL A 116 -10.83 -4.32 -13.58
CA VAL A 116 -10.12 -5.55 -13.94
C VAL A 116 -11.11 -6.71 -14.10
N HIS A 117 -12.06 -6.82 -13.20
CA HIS A 117 -13.10 -7.85 -13.22
C HIS A 117 -14.08 -7.70 -14.42
N GLU A 118 -14.38 -6.46 -14.84
CA GLU A 118 -15.20 -6.22 -16.05
C GLU A 118 -14.58 -6.88 -17.30
N TYR A 119 -13.26 -7.04 -17.35
CA TYR A 119 -12.55 -7.72 -18.43
C TYR A 119 -12.29 -9.22 -18.16
N GLY A 120 -12.91 -9.78 -17.13
CA GLY A 120 -12.79 -11.19 -16.76
C GLY A 120 -11.41 -11.61 -16.24
N LYS A 121 -10.62 -10.67 -15.74
CA LYS A 121 -9.26 -10.89 -15.24
C LYS A 121 -9.22 -10.83 -13.72
N GLU A 122 -8.17 -11.41 -13.12
CA GLU A 122 -7.95 -11.33 -11.68
C GLU A 122 -7.15 -10.09 -11.29
N ALA A 123 -7.49 -9.54 -10.12
CA ALA A 123 -6.81 -8.41 -9.53
C ALA A 123 -6.00 -8.84 -8.30
N MET A 124 -4.71 -8.61 -8.34
CA MET A 124 -3.78 -8.88 -7.25
C MET A 124 -3.13 -7.60 -6.76
N MET A 125 -2.85 -7.50 -5.47
CA MET A 125 -2.10 -6.39 -4.92
C MET A 125 -0.83 -6.83 -4.23
N PHE A 126 0.27 -6.11 -4.51
CA PHE A 126 1.49 -6.22 -3.74
C PHE A 126 1.38 -5.35 -2.48
N MET A 127 1.39 -6.01 -1.33
CA MET A 127 1.42 -5.37 -0.02
C MET A 127 2.88 -5.06 0.33
N GLY A 128 3.27 -3.81 0.20
CA GLY A 128 4.58 -3.31 0.65
C GLY A 128 4.62 -3.10 2.17
N ASP A 129 5.60 -2.37 2.64
CA ASP A 129 5.79 -2.09 4.06
C ASP A 129 4.82 -1.00 4.60
N HIS A 130 4.11 -0.32 3.70
CA HIS A 130 3.21 0.79 4.02
C HIS A 130 1.77 0.40 3.69
N TRP A 131 1.02 0.03 4.72
CA TRP A 131 -0.35 -0.45 4.58
C TRP A 131 -1.42 0.58 4.95
N ILE A 132 -1.05 1.79 5.26
CA ILE A 132 -2.00 2.85 5.62
C ILE A 132 -3.01 3.05 4.49
N GLY A 133 -4.28 2.83 4.81
CA GLY A 133 -5.38 2.81 3.85
C GLY A 133 -5.63 1.46 3.18
N MET A 134 -4.76 0.47 3.41
CA MET A 134 -4.89 -0.88 2.84
C MET A 134 -4.59 -1.95 3.90
N GLU A 135 -4.91 -1.68 5.15
CA GLU A 135 -4.72 -2.65 6.23
C GLU A 135 -5.60 -3.88 5.99
N PRO A 136 -5.01 -5.06 5.74
CA PRO A 136 -5.75 -6.22 5.23
C PRO A 136 -6.67 -6.87 6.26
N PHE A 137 -6.57 -6.46 7.51
CA PHE A 137 -7.39 -6.97 8.63
C PHE A 137 -8.53 -6.02 9.02
N MET A 138 -8.70 -4.91 8.29
CA MET A 138 -9.78 -3.96 8.53
C MET A 138 -10.95 -4.22 7.59
N ASP A 139 -12.16 -3.80 8.00
CA ASP A 139 -13.39 -4.09 7.27
C ASP A 139 -13.43 -3.49 5.86
N GLU A 140 -12.79 -2.34 5.67
CA GLU A 140 -12.73 -1.67 4.38
C GLU A 140 -11.99 -2.51 3.33
N PHE A 141 -11.01 -3.31 3.74
CA PHE A 141 -10.26 -4.17 2.82
C PHE A 141 -11.14 -5.22 2.15
N ALA A 142 -12.08 -5.80 2.87
CA ALA A 142 -12.99 -6.81 2.33
C ALA A 142 -13.84 -6.30 1.16
N GLN A 143 -14.12 -5.00 1.12
CA GLN A 143 -14.96 -4.37 0.12
C GLN A 143 -14.24 -4.15 -1.21
N ILE A 144 -12.90 -4.23 -1.23
CA ILE A 144 -12.09 -4.00 -2.43
C ILE A 144 -12.32 -5.09 -3.46
N GLY A 145 -12.48 -6.35 -3.02
CA GLY A 145 -12.75 -7.48 -3.89
C GLY A 145 -11.52 -8.04 -4.60
N LEU A 146 -10.31 -7.85 -4.03
CA LEU A 146 -9.09 -8.43 -4.56
C LEU A 146 -9.17 -9.97 -4.62
N ASP A 147 -8.64 -10.55 -5.69
CA ASP A 147 -8.53 -12.01 -5.82
C ASP A 147 -7.33 -12.54 -5.04
N ALA A 148 -6.25 -11.78 -4.99
CA ALA A 148 -5.03 -12.18 -4.31
C ALA A 148 -4.25 -11.01 -3.73
N VAL A 149 -3.40 -11.33 -2.76
CA VAL A 149 -2.37 -10.43 -2.25
C VAL A 149 -1.02 -11.12 -2.28
N VAL A 150 0.02 -10.33 -2.53
CA VAL A 150 1.42 -10.79 -2.48
C VAL A 150 2.21 -9.89 -1.56
N GLY A 151 3.02 -10.45 -0.69
CA GLY A 151 3.83 -9.69 0.24
C GLY A 151 5.27 -10.15 0.31
N SER A 152 6.17 -9.26 0.69
CA SER A 152 7.56 -9.60 0.95
C SER A 152 7.66 -10.48 2.19
N VAL A 153 8.29 -11.63 2.05
CA VAL A 153 8.46 -12.61 3.13
C VAL A 153 9.90 -12.56 3.62
N GLY A 154 10.12 -11.91 4.75
CA GLY A 154 11.42 -11.88 5.42
C GLY A 154 11.60 -12.98 6.47
N ASN A 155 10.49 -13.55 6.94
CA ASN A 155 10.51 -14.62 7.96
C ASN A 155 9.17 -15.37 7.99
N GLY A 156 9.14 -16.49 8.73
CA GLY A 156 7.93 -17.31 8.84
C GLY A 156 6.75 -16.63 9.56
N ALA A 157 6.99 -15.63 10.41
CA ALA A 157 5.91 -14.87 11.04
C ALA A 157 5.17 -14.01 10.00
N THR A 158 5.92 -13.33 9.14
CA THR A 158 5.35 -12.55 8.03
C THR A 158 4.56 -13.45 7.07
N LEU A 159 5.07 -14.63 6.75
CA LEU A 159 4.36 -15.58 5.90
C LEU A 159 3.02 -16.01 6.51
N ARG A 160 3.01 -16.33 7.81
CA ARG A 160 1.76 -16.67 8.53
C ARG A 160 0.79 -15.50 8.53
N LEU A 161 1.28 -14.29 8.76
CA LEU A 161 0.46 -13.07 8.72
C LEU A 161 -0.25 -12.92 7.36
N PHE A 162 0.46 -13.11 6.25
CA PHE A 162 -0.15 -13.10 4.92
C PHE A 162 -1.16 -14.23 4.72
N SER A 163 -0.88 -15.43 5.25
CA SER A 163 -1.81 -16.56 5.18
C SER A 163 -3.12 -16.31 5.94
N ASP A 164 -3.09 -15.44 6.93
CA ASP A 164 -4.27 -15.10 7.73
C ASP A 164 -5.15 -14.00 7.09
N ILE A 165 -4.71 -13.38 6.00
CA ILE A 165 -5.51 -12.39 5.27
C ILE A 165 -6.74 -13.08 4.68
N LYS A 166 -7.91 -12.58 5.06
CA LYS A 166 -9.21 -13.06 4.59
C LYS A 166 -9.69 -12.27 3.37
N HIS A 167 -10.77 -12.74 2.76
CA HIS A 167 -11.44 -12.08 1.64
C HIS A 167 -10.62 -12.03 0.35
N VAL A 168 -9.62 -12.89 0.22
CA VAL A 168 -8.88 -13.15 -1.02
C VAL A 168 -8.92 -14.63 -1.34
N LYS A 169 -8.81 -15.00 -2.61
CA LYS A 169 -8.82 -16.40 -3.05
C LYS A 169 -7.51 -17.11 -2.68
N TYR A 170 -6.39 -16.39 -2.80
CA TYR A 170 -5.06 -16.91 -2.48
C TYR A 170 -4.10 -15.81 -2.03
N THR A 171 -3.05 -16.23 -1.36
CA THR A 171 -1.97 -15.35 -0.89
C THR A 171 -0.64 -15.85 -1.43
N GLU A 172 0.25 -14.94 -1.79
CA GLU A 172 1.59 -15.23 -2.30
C GLU A 172 2.66 -14.63 -1.40
N GLY A 173 3.70 -15.40 -1.13
CA GLY A 173 4.91 -14.91 -0.50
C GLY A 173 5.94 -14.51 -1.56
N ARG A 174 6.30 -13.24 -1.63
CA ARG A 174 7.43 -12.79 -2.42
C ARG A 174 8.72 -13.10 -1.69
N PHE A 175 9.43 -14.09 -2.18
CA PHE A 175 10.75 -14.42 -1.67
C PHE A 175 11.82 -13.55 -2.35
N LEU A 176 12.58 -12.82 -1.55
CA LEU A 176 13.78 -12.10 -2.01
C LEU A 176 15.00 -12.88 -1.54
N PRO A 177 15.73 -13.54 -2.45
CA PRO A 177 16.92 -14.31 -2.06
C PRO A 177 18.05 -13.40 -1.54
N TYR A 178 18.01 -12.14 -1.89
CA TYR A 178 18.95 -11.12 -1.43
C TYR A 178 18.27 -9.75 -1.41
N PHE A 179 18.75 -8.85 -0.58
CA PHE A 179 18.27 -7.48 -0.51
C PHE A 179 19.23 -6.52 -1.23
N PHE A 180 18.71 -5.73 -2.12
CA PHE A 180 19.41 -4.70 -2.85
C PHE A 180 19.25 -3.36 -2.09
N PRO A 181 20.26 -2.55 -1.84
CA PRO A 181 21.70 -2.64 -2.22
C PRO A 181 22.60 -3.36 -1.22
N ASP A 182 22.08 -3.83 -0.09
CA ASP A 182 22.86 -4.31 1.06
C ASP A 182 23.71 -5.55 0.75
N THR A 183 23.39 -6.26 -0.32
CA THR A 183 24.06 -7.50 -0.70
C THR A 183 25.14 -7.29 -1.77
N PHE A 184 24.95 -6.34 -2.69
CA PHE A 184 25.83 -6.10 -3.84
C PHE A 184 26.73 -4.89 -3.62
N HIS A 185 27.62 -5.00 -2.66
CA HIS A 185 28.65 -4.01 -2.36
C HIS A 185 29.98 -4.72 -2.14
N GLU A 186 31.07 -3.97 -2.03
CA GLU A 186 32.35 -4.52 -1.68
C GLU A 186 32.31 -5.23 -0.31
N GLY A 187 32.67 -6.50 -0.28
CA GLY A 187 32.59 -7.34 0.90
C GLY A 187 31.23 -8.02 1.14
N GLY A 188 30.22 -7.78 0.31
CA GLY A 188 28.95 -8.47 0.36
C GLY A 188 29.04 -9.91 -0.15
N ASP A 189 28.19 -10.80 0.37
CA ASP A 189 28.12 -12.21 -0.03
C ASP A 189 26.69 -12.59 -0.46
N PRO A 190 26.34 -12.44 -1.74
CA PRO A 190 25.01 -12.75 -2.25
C PRO A 190 24.62 -14.22 -2.08
N VAL A 191 25.59 -15.14 -2.11
CA VAL A 191 25.32 -16.57 -1.96
C VAL A 191 24.94 -16.89 -0.53
N LYS A 192 25.62 -16.31 0.45
CA LYS A 192 25.31 -16.46 1.86
C LYS A 192 23.93 -15.88 2.17
N GLU A 193 23.64 -14.68 1.70
CA GLU A 193 22.33 -14.03 1.87
C GLU A 193 21.19 -14.87 1.28
N ALA A 194 21.35 -15.38 0.06
CA ALA A 194 20.37 -16.23 -0.58
C ALA A 194 20.10 -17.50 0.23
N LYS A 195 21.13 -18.12 0.80
CA LYS A 195 20.99 -19.31 1.65
C LYS A 195 20.25 -19.01 2.95
N VAL A 196 20.58 -17.90 3.61
CA VAL A 196 19.91 -17.47 4.86
C VAL A 196 18.43 -17.19 4.60
N ASN A 197 18.13 -16.42 3.58
CA ASN A 197 16.75 -16.06 3.24
C ASN A 197 15.93 -17.27 2.79
N TRP A 198 16.53 -18.21 2.05
CA TRP A 198 15.89 -19.45 1.69
C TRP A 198 15.50 -20.32 2.91
N VAL A 199 16.42 -20.47 3.85
CA VAL A 199 16.16 -21.20 5.10
C VAL A 199 15.05 -20.52 5.92
N THR A 200 15.07 -19.19 5.98
CA THR A 200 14.08 -18.39 6.71
C THR A 200 12.69 -18.53 6.09
N ALA A 201 12.59 -18.48 4.76
CA ALA A 201 11.32 -18.62 4.06
C ALA A 201 10.69 -20.03 4.19
N ARG A 202 11.48 -21.05 4.48
CA ARG A 202 11.00 -22.43 4.65
C ARG A 202 10.52 -22.76 6.06
N ARG A 203 10.79 -21.95 7.04
CA ARG A 203 10.40 -22.14 8.45
C ARG A 203 9.09 -21.45 8.78
#